data_d91d3abdaa0f4e41f60ca82e5c2e3df7
#
_entry.id   d91d3abdaa0f4e41f60ca82e5c2e3df7
#
_cell.length_a   1.000
_cell.length_b   1.000
_cell.length_c   1.000
_cell.angle_alpha   90.00
_cell.angle_beta   90.00
_cell.angle_gamma   90.00
#
_symmetry.space_group_name_H-M   'P 1'
#
loop_
_entity.id
_entity.type
_entity.pdbx_description
1 polymer ?
#
loop_
_entity_poly.entity_id
_entity_poly.type
_entity_poly.pdbx_seq_one_letter_code
_entity_poly.pdbx_strand_id
1 'polypeptide(L)'
;MSAPIELAMEEALRPGRYISEHASFSLVNELESVAARIAEADPECAVGLYETFIATCYEKADEVDDSSGYFGMFGGSLFTRWVTARQAVSADPADTVARLLRWMARDQYGFWSHVEDDIASALDEAGRAACAGHLKRLLDTGTEPAFIQRQIDTLLRAVYIAQRDAGAYIALAERSGLTAKDCFAMATILAAKDDPAAALTWTERGLGIETSYDLRAKHRELLTVLGRHDEAIQNEWSHFTQVPTIYNYQTLMELVPETARATWHDRAVEAAVQSGASLSVLLPLLVDTEETARLACVIDQCTDDHLSHAGYRTVRAAEALDESYPEQAARLWRALGLDIVNAGKSKQYAAAVEYFGRAQRCFAVAGLPDCWDQLVDQVRANHYRKAGFIREFEKVVTGVTPEPEPSFLEKARARWAPPE
;
A
#
# COMPACT_ATOMS: atom_id res chain seq x y z
N MET A 1 -0.19 -12.79 -40.82
CA MET A 1 -0.84 -12.51 -39.53
C MET A 1 -0.18 -11.36 -38.73
N SER A 2 1.08 -10.96 -39.07
CA SER A 2 1.78 -9.84 -38.39
C SER A 2 1.21 -8.44 -38.68
N ALA A 3 0.90 -8.14 -39.94
CA ALA A 3 0.47 -6.81 -40.35
C ALA A 3 -0.69 -6.17 -39.54
N PRO A 4 -1.76 -6.89 -39.13
CA PRO A 4 -2.81 -6.31 -38.29
C PRO A 4 -2.36 -6.03 -36.87
N ILE A 5 -1.33 -6.71 -36.36
CA ILE A 5 -0.77 -6.50 -35.00
C ILE A 5 0.18 -5.29 -35.05
N GLU A 6 1.06 -5.22 -36.06
CA GLU A 6 1.95 -4.09 -36.27
C GLU A 6 1.17 -2.78 -36.47
N LEU A 7 0.08 -2.81 -37.24
CA LEU A 7 -0.78 -1.64 -37.39
C LEU A 7 -1.40 -1.20 -36.07
N ALA A 8 -1.84 -2.13 -35.22
CA ALA A 8 -2.38 -1.80 -33.91
C ALA A 8 -1.31 -1.21 -32.98
N MET A 9 -0.07 -1.70 -33.01
CA MET A 9 1.05 -1.10 -32.29
C MET A 9 1.34 0.33 -32.78
N GLU A 10 1.41 0.54 -34.08
CA GLU A 10 1.64 1.86 -34.67
C GLU A 10 0.53 2.85 -34.35
N GLU A 11 -0.72 2.40 -34.28
CA GLU A 11 -1.86 3.25 -33.91
C GLU A 11 -1.82 3.65 -32.44
N ALA A 12 -1.60 2.69 -31.53
CA ALA A 12 -1.54 2.93 -30.10
C ALA A 12 -0.33 3.79 -29.71
N LEU A 13 0.84 3.54 -30.29
CA LEU A 13 2.11 4.21 -29.99
C LEU A 13 2.48 5.32 -30.99
N ARG A 14 1.51 5.86 -31.75
CA ARG A 14 1.76 6.89 -32.75
C ARG A 14 2.58 8.04 -32.20
N PRO A 15 3.70 8.41 -32.86
CA PRO A 15 4.53 9.55 -32.45
C PRO A 15 3.79 10.89 -32.51
N GLY A 16 4.26 11.88 -31.75
CA GLY A 16 3.74 13.25 -31.79
C GLY A 16 2.44 13.47 -31.02
N ARG A 17 1.98 12.48 -30.26
CA ARG A 17 0.82 12.59 -29.35
C ARG A 17 1.27 12.41 -27.91
N TYR A 18 1.26 13.50 -27.13
CA TYR A 18 1.48 13.44 -25.70
C TYR A 18 0.32 12.73 -25.00
N ILE A 19 0.65 11.82 -24.07
CA ILE A 19 -0.30 11.05 -23.24
C ILE A 19 -0.16 11.53 -21.81
N SER A 20 -1.24 12.11 -21.28
CA SER A 20 -1.27 12.54 -19.87
C SER A 20 -1.38 11.35 -18.92
N GLU A 21 -1.01 11.53 -17.64
CA GLU A 21 -1.11 10.52 -16.59
C GLU A 21 -2.50 9.84 -16.56
N HIS A 22 -3.57 10.62 -16.64
CA HIS A 22 -4.93 10.07 -16.67
C HIS A 22 -5.22 9.19 -17.89
N ALA A 23 -4.60 9.46 -19.04
CA ALA A 23 -4.76 8.69 -20.26
C ALA A 23 -3.79 7.50 -20.34
N SER A 24 -2.73 7.47 -19.54
CA SER A 24 -1.71 6.42 -19.55
C SER A 24 -2.30 5.05 -19.22
N PHE A 25 -3.24 4.97 -18.27
CA PHE A 25 -3.94 3.73 -17.94
C PHE A 25 -4.74 3.16 -19.13
N SER A 26 -5.44 4.02 -19.87
CA SER A 26 -6.18 3.58 -21.06
C SER A 26 -5.24 3.11 -22.17
N LEU A 27 -4.11 3.80 -22.36
CA LEU A 27 -3.08 3.37 -23.29
C LEU A 27 -2.54 1.99 -22.92
N VAL A 28 -2.18 1.77 -21.65
CA VAL A 28 -1.65 0.48 -21.19
C VAL A 28 -2.65 -0.65 -21.41
N ASN A 29 -3.94 -0.46 -21.18
CA ASN A 29 -4.97 -1.47 -21.48
C ASN A 29 -5.04 -1.81 -22.97
N GLU A 30 -4.88 -0.83 -23.84
CA GLU A 30 -4.82 -1.04 -25.29
C GLU A 30 -3.56 -1.84 -25.69
N LEU A 31 -2.40 -1.47 -25.12
CA LEU A 31 -1.13 -2.16 -25.34
C LEU A 31 -1.14 -3.60 -24.81
N GLU A 32 -1.77 -3.85 -23.68
CA GLU A 32 -1.99 -5.21 -23.14
C GLU A 32 -2.81 -6.09 -24.10
N SER A 33 -3.83 -5.52 -24.73
CA SER A 33 -4.61 -6.21 -25.76
C SER A 33 -3.76 -6.58 -26.98
N VAL A 34 -2.85 -5.69 -27.40
CA VAL A 34 -1.91 -5.97 -28.47
C VAL A 34 -0.92 -7.06 -28.07
N ALA A 35 -0.35 -6.99 -26.87
CA ALA A 35 0.57 -8.00 -26.34
C ALA A 35 -0.07 -9.40 -26.24
N ALA A 36 -1.34 -9.48 -25.87
CA ALA A 36 -2.10 -10.73 -25.84
C ALA A 36 -2.23 -11.35 -27.25
N ARG A 37 -2.50 -10.52 -28.26
CA ARG A 37 -2.56 -10.98 -29.67
C ARG A 37 -1.22 -11.46 -30.19
N ILE A 38 -0.10 -10.86 -29.75
CA ILE A 38 1.25 -11.35 -30.07
C ILE A 38 1.48 -12.73 -29.46
N ALA A 39 1.04 -12.96 -28.24
CA ALA A 39 1.18 -14.24 -27.55
C ALA A 39 0.44 -15.40 -28.26
N GLU A 40 -0.62 -15.09 -29.00
CA GLU A 40 -1.39 -16.07 -29.81
C GLU A 40 -0.80 -16.28 -31.21
N ALA A 41 0.21 -15.49 -31.62
CA ALA A 41 0.83 -15.60 -32.91
C ALA A 41 1.79 -16.81 -32.98
N ASP A 42 2.23 -17.13 -34.21
CA ASP A 42 3.31 -18.11 -34.37
C ASP A 42 4.57 -17.67 -33.58
N PRO A 43 5.22 -18.56 -32.83
CA PRO A 43 6.32 -18.20 -31.95
C PRO A 43 7.50 -17.50 -32.62
N GLU A 44 7.87 -17.88 -33.86
CA GLU A 44 8.92 -17.18 -34.61
C GLU A 44 8.53 -15.75 -34.95
N CYS A 45 7.26 -15.55 -35.32
CA CYS A 45 6.69 -14.24 -35.57
C CYS A 45 6.60 -13.41 -34.29
N ALA A 46 6.20 -14.03 -33.16
CA ALA A 46 6.06 -13.37 -31.88
C ALA A 46 7.38 -12.77 -31.37
N VAL A 47 8.52 -13.43 -31.55
CA VAL A 47 9.85 -12.90 -31.19
C VAL A 47 10.09 -11.55 -31.85
N GLY A 48 9.94 -11.44 -33.16
CA GLY A 48 10.16 -10.20 -33.91
C GLY A 48 9.15 -9.11 -33.53
N LEU A 49 7.89 -9.48 -33.27
CA LEU A 49 6.84 -8.54 -32.85
C LEU A 49 7.14 -7.96 -31.46
N TYR A 50 7.58 -8.77 -30.50
CA TYR A 50 7.98 -8.25 -29.18
C TYR A 50 9.23 -7.36 -29.25
N GLU A 51 10.24 -7.71 -30.10
CA GLU A 51 11.41 -6.85 -30.32
C GLU A 51 11.00 -5.47 -30.86
N THR A 52 10.09 -5.45 -31.83
CA THR A 52 9.52 -4.22 -32.38
C THR A 52 8.73 -3.45 -31.31
N PHE A 53 7.92 -4.16 -30.53
CA PHE A 53 7.08 -3.54 -29.50
C PHE A 53 7.91 -2.88 -28.40
N ILE A 54 8.94 -3.57 -27.89
CA ILE A 54 9.90 -3.00 -26.93
C ILE A 54 10.53 -1.73 -27.49
N ALA A 55 11.05 -1.78 -28.74
CA ALA A 55 11.66 -0.64 -29.39
C ALA A 55 10.68 0.55 -29.51
N THR A 56 9.44 0.29 -29.94
CA THR A 56 8.42 1.33 -30.10
C THR A 56 7.98 1.93 -28.77
N CYS A 57 7.94 1.14 -27.67
CA CYS A 57 7.69 1.66 -26.32
C CYS A 57 8.80 2.62 -25.88
N TYR A 58 10.08 2.31 -26.17
CA TYR A 58 11.19 3.22 -25.88
C TYR A 58 11.08 4.53 -26.65
N GLU A 59 10.74 4.49 -27.94
CA GLU A 59 10.53 5.70 -28.75
C GLU A 59 9.34 6.55 -28.24
N LYS A 60 8.33 5.92 -27.66
CA LYS A 60 7.14 6.59 -27.15
C LYS A 60 7.32 7.16 -25.75
N ALA A 61 8.28 6.68 -24.99
CA ALA A 61 8.42 6.96 -23.55
C ALA A 61 8.51 8.45 -23.22
N ASP A 62 9.19 9.26 -24.03
CA ASP A 62 9.29 10.72 -23.85
C ASP A 62 7.94 11.45 -24.01
N GLU A 63 6.96 10.83 -24.64
CA GLU A 63 5.64 11.40 -24.90
C GLU A 63 4.57 10.92 -23.92
N VAL A 64 4.92 10.11 -22.91
CA VAL A 64 3.99 9.56 -21.90
C VAL A 64 4.31 10.15 -20.53
N ASP A 65 3.31 10.77 -19.89
CA ASP A 65 3.39 11.09 -18.47
C ASP A 65 3.15 9.80 -17.66
N ASP A 66 4.23 9.17 -17.27
CA ASP A 66 4.23 7.92 -16.50
C ASP A 66 4.40 8.15 -15.00
N SER A 67 3.90 9.26 -14.47
CA SER A 67 3.95 9.54 -13.02
C SER A 67 3.31 8.44 -12.16
N SER A 68 2.41 7.67 -12.74
CA SER A 68 1.79 6.48 -12.12
C SER A 68 2.61 5.18 -12.26
N GLY A 69 3.63 5.13 -13.12
CA GLY A 69 4.47 3.96 -13.37
C GLY A 69 3.84 2.84 -14.22
N TYR A 70 2.60 3.01 -14.70
CA TYR A 70 1.90 1.95 -15.45
C TYR A 70 2.57 1.62 -16.77
N PHE A 71 3.04 2.63 -17.51
CA PHE A 71 3.67 2.43 -18.81
C PHE A 71 5.04 1.75 -18.66
N GLY A 72 5.83 2.15 -17.64
CA GLY A 72 7.09 1.51 -17.31
C GLY A 72 6.92 0.04 -16.93
N MET A 73 5.94 -0.29 -16.08
CA MET A 73 5.60 -1.66 -15.71
C MET A 73 5.19 -2.50 -16.92
N PHE A 74 4.38 -1.94 -17.83
CA PHE A 74 4.00 -2.60 -19.05
C PHE A 74 5.24 -2.88 -19.93
N GLY A 75 6.08 -1.86 -20.17
CA GLY A 75 7.33 -2.01 -20.93
C GLY A 75 8.23 -3.10 -20.35
N GLY A 76 8.36 -3.17 -19.03
CA GLY A 76 9.06 -4.23 -18.32
C GLY A 76 8.48 -5.63 -18.58
N SER A 77 7.16 -5.77 -18.58
CA SER A 77 6.49 -7.06 -18.85
C SER A 77 6.78 -7.63 -20.23
N LEU A 78 7.12 -6.79 -21.19
CA LEU A 78 7.44 -7.23 -22.56
C LEU A 78 8.73 -8.04 -22.61
N PHE A 79 9.71 -7.80 -21.73
CA PHE A 79 10.94 -8.60 -21.67
C PHE A 79 10.63 -10.04 -21.29
N THR A 80 9.78 -10.26 -20.30
CA THR A 80 9.35 -11.61 -19.88
C THR A 80 8.63 -12.34 -21.00
N ARG A 81 7.71 -11.66 -21.69
CA ARG A 81 6.97 -12.22 -22.84
C ARG A 81 7.90 -12.55 -24.01
N TRP A 82 8.88 -11.70 -24.28
CA TRP A 82 9.88 -11.95 -25.30
C TRP A 82 10.77 -13.17 -24.95
N VAL A 83 11.20 -13.31 -23.69
CA VAL A 83 11.94 -14.50 -23.21
C VAL A 83 11.13 -15.76 -23.46
N THR A 84 9.86 -15.76 -23.10
CA THR A 84 8.95 -16.90 -23.33
C THR A 84 8.83 -17.25 -24.81
N ALA A 85 8.69 -16.26 -25.68
CA ALA A 85 8.64 -16.48 -27.14
C ALA A 85 9.96 -17.04 -27.68
N ARG A 86 11.11 -16.57 -27.20
CA ARG A 86 12.44 -17.09 -27.55
C ARG A 86 12.63 -18.55 -27.16
N GLN A 87 12.13 -18.95 -26.00
CA GLN A 87 12.16 -20.35 -25.55
C GLN A 87 11.25 -21.24 -26.39
N ALA A 88 10.07 -20.74 -26.77
CA ALA A 88 9.14 -21.49 -27.62
C ALA A 88 9.74 -21.85 -29.01
N VAL A 89 10.66 -21.03 -29.51
CA VAL A 89 11.41 -21.33 -30.78
C VAL A 89 12.75 -22.02 -30.52
N SER A 90 13.02 -22.47 -29.29
CA SER A 90 14.27 -23.11 -28.89
C SER A 90 15.52 -22.27 -29.28
N ALA A 91 15.42 -20.94 -29.10
CA ALA A 91 16.51 -20.02 -29.37
C ALA A 91 17.68 -20.27 -28.37
N ASP A 92 18.90 -19.99 -28.83
CA ASP A 92 20.09 -20.11 -28.00
C ASP A 92 19.95 -19.29 -26.70
N PRO A 93 20.03 -19.94 -25.52
CA PRO A 93 19.94 -19.24 -24.23
C PRO A 93 21.01 -18.17 -24.04
N ALA A 94 22.22 -18.37 -24.56
CA ALA A 94 23.31 -17.39 -24.43
C ALA A 94 23.05 -16.13 -25.27
N ASP A 95 22.51 -16.28 -26.50
CA ASP A 95 22.09 -15.15 -27.31
C ASP A 95 20.89 -14.42 -26.69
N THR A 96 19.92 -15.15 -26.13
CA THR A 96 18.78 -14.55 -25.42
C THR A 96 19.24 -13.65 -24.28
N VAL A 97 20.13 -14.16 -23.43
CA VAL A 97 20.71 -13.38 -22.31
C VAL A 97 21.52 -12.19 -22.82
N ALA A 98 22.34 -12.36 -23.83
CA ALA A 98 23.16 -11.27 -24.39
C ALA A 98 22.29 -10.14 -24.94
N ARG A 99 21.11 -10.43 -25.52
CA ARG A 99 20.15 -9.43 -25.99
C ARG A 99 19.44 -8.72 -24.83
N LEU A 100 19.01 -9.45 -23.80
CA LEU A 100 18.44 -8.87 -22.58
C LEU A 100 19.40 -7.85 -21.94
N LEU A 101 20.65 -8.23 -21.77
CA LEU A 101 21.66 -7.36 -21.15
C LEU A 101 21.97 -6.12 -21.99
N ARG A 102 21.83 -6.19 -23.31
CA ARG A 102 21.93 -4.99 -24.19
C ARG A 102 20.79 -4.01 -23.97
N TRP A 103 19.56 -4.48 -23.75
CA TRP A 103 18.44 -3.61 -23.40
C TRP A 103 18.64 -3.02 -22.02
N MET A 104 18.99 -3.82 -21.01
CA MET A 104 19.31 -3.35 -19.65
C MET A 104 20.34 -2.22 -19.66
N ALA A 105 21.44 -2.39 -20.41
CA ALA A 105 22.50 -1.38 -20.47
C ALA A 105 22.09 -0.08 -21.18
N ARG A 106 21.01 -0.09 -21.97
CA ARG A 106 20.49 1.07 -22.73
C ARG A 106 19.22 1.64 -22.15
N ASP A 107 18.70 1.04 -21.08
CA ASP A 107 17.44 1.48 -20.48
C ASP A 107 17.60 2.86 -19.83
N GLN A 108 16.92 3.86 -20.42
CA GLN A 108 16.90 5.25 -19.95
C GLN A 108 15.59 5.63 -19.25
N TYR A 109 14.56 4.80 -19.38
CA TYR A 109 13.21 5.08 -18.88
C TYR A 109 12.79 4.22 -17.69
N GLY A 110 13.65 3.29 -17.27
CA GLY A 110 13.38 2.42 -16.12
C GLY A 110 12.45 1.24 -16.42
N PHE A 111 12.27 0.84 -17.68
CA PHE A 111 11.51 -0.36 -18.04
C PHE A 111 12.12 -1.64 -17.45
N TRP A 112 13.41 -1.59 -17.18
CA TRP A 112 14.11 -2.69 -16.52
C TRP A 112 13.87 -2.74 -15.00
N SER A 113 13.33 -1.69 -14.40
CA SER A 113 13.16 -1.61 -12.95
C SER A 113 12.15 -2.64 -12.44
N HIS A 114 12.56 -3.45 -11.47
CA HIS A 114 11.72 -4.46 -10.80
C HIS A 114 11.26 -5.64 -11.65
N VAL A 115 11.91 -5.91 -12.80
CA VAL A 115 11.57 -7.06 -13.67
C VAL A 115 12.52 -8.24 -13.52
N GLU A 116 13.54 -8.14 -12.67
CA GLU A 116 14.60 -9.13 -12.52
C GLU A 116 14.07 -10.49 -12.05
N ASP A 117 13.14 -10.48 -11.09
CA ASP A 117 12.50 -11.69 -10.56
C ASP A 117 11.61 -12.37 -11.62
N ASP A 118 10.87 -11.58 -12.40
CA ASP A 118 10.01 -12.07 -13.48
C ASP A 118 10.84 -12.67 -14.61
N ILE A 119 11.94 -12.01 -15.00
CA ILE A 119 12.88 -12.53 -16.02
C ILE A 119 13.54 -13.81 -15.54
N ALA A 120 14.05 -13.84 -14.31
CA ALA A 120 14.66 -15.03 -13.74
C ALA A 120 13.69 -16.22 -13.66
N SER A 121 12.42 -15.94 -13.40
CA SER A 121 11.33 -16.94 -13.36
C SER A 121 10.97 -17.43 -14.76
N ALA A 122 10.93 -16.55 -15.73
CA ALA A 122 10.60 -16.87 -17.13
C ALA A 122 11.70 -17.67 -17.85
N LEU A 123 12.97 -17.47 -17.47
CA LEU A 123 14.09 -18.25 -18.02
C LEU A 123 13.95 -19.74 -17.61
N ASP A 124 14.13 -20.64 -18.57
CA ASP A 124 14.30 -22.07 -18.29
C ASP A 124 15.65 -22.37 -17.58
N GLU A 125 15.90 -23.63 -17.25
CA GLU A 125 17.13 -24.03 -16.55
C GLU A 125 18.39 -23.65 -17.35
N ALA A 126 18.41 -23.87 -18.65
CA ALA A 126 19.53 -23.53 -19.52
C ALA A 126 19.72 -22.01 -19.62
N GLY A 127 18.63 -21.24 -19.75
CA GLY A 127 18.64 -19.79 -19.74
C GLY A 127 19.16 -19.22 -18.43
N ARG A 128 18.71 -19.73 -17.29
CA ARG A 128 19.23 -19.32 -15.97
C ARG A 128 20.72 -19.63 -15.81
N ALA A 129 21.18 -20.80 -16.25
CA ALA A 129 22.60 -21.16 -16.21
C ALA A 129 23.45 -20.25 -17.09
N ALA A 130 23.01 -19.97 -18.32
CA ALA A 130 23.67 -19.03 -19.22
C ALA A 130 23.72 -17.61 -18.66
N CYS A 131 22.60 -17.15 -18.08
CA CYS A 131 22.47 -15.84 -17.43
C CYS A 131 23.45 -15.70 -16.25
N ALA A 132 23.42 -16.63 -15.30
CA ALA A 132 24.33 -16.63 -14.16
C ALA A 132 25.80 -16.63 -14.59
N GLY A 133 26.18 -17.48 -15.57
CA GLY A 133 27.54 -17.55 -16.08
C GLY A 133 28.00 -16.27 -16.76
N HIS A 134 27.11 -15.58 -17.48
CA HIS A 134 27.42 -14.30 -18.16
C HIS A 134 27.54 -13.15 -17.17
N LEU A 135 26.55 -12.99 -16.28
CA LEU A 135 26.53 -11.94 -15.26
C LEU A 135 27.73 -12.05 -14.31
N LYS A 136 28.07 -13.25 -13.87
CA LYS A 136 29.25 -13.48 -13.04
C LYS A 136 30.53 -13.00 -13.70
N ARG A 137 30.73 -13.31 -14.98
CA ARG A 137 31.92 -12.82 -15.73
C ARG A 137 31.97 -11.29 -15.78
N LEU A 138 30.83 -10.62 -16.02
CA LEU A 138 30.75 -9.16 -16.03
C LEU A 138 31.10 -8.56 -14.65
N LEU A 139 30.59 -9.12 -13.57
CA LEU A 139 30.94 -8.68 -12.22
C LEU A 139 32.42 -8.92 -11.88
N ASP A 140 33.00 -10.03 -12.34
CA ASP A 140 34.40 -10.36 -12.07
C ASP A 140 35.37 -9.47 -12.87
N THR A 141 34.99 -8.97 -14.05
CA THR A 141 35.80 -8.00 -14.81
C THR A 141 35.76 -6.59 -14.18
N GLY A 142 34.68 -6.23 -13.51
CA GLY A 142 34.53 -4.94 -12.84
C GLY A 142 34.60 -3.72 -13.76
N THR A 143 34.44 -3.89 -15.08
CA THR A 143 34.61 -2.83 -16.09
C THR A 143 33.36 -1.99 -16.30
N GLU A 144 32.20 -2.49 -15.88
CA GLU A 144 30.92 -1.82 -16.07
C GLU A 144 30.72 -0.64 -15.11
N PRO A 145 29.97 0.41 -15.52
CA PRO A 145 29.59 1.51 -14.63
C PRO A 145 28.87 1.02 -13.35
N ALA A 146 29.05 1.74 -12.25
CA ALA A 146 28.52 1.31 -10.93
C ALA A 146 27.00 1.06 -10.92
N PHE A 147 26.21 1.79 -11.72
CA PHE A 147 24.76 1.55 -11.80
C PHE A 147 24.45 0.23 -12.54
N ILE A 148 25.18 -0.09 -13.61
CA ILE A 148 25.07 -1.36 -14.34
C ILE A 148 25.51 -2.52 -13.43
N GLN A 149 26.60 -2.36 -12.66
CA GLN A 149 27.03 -3.38 -11.70
C GLN A 149 25.94 -3.70 -10.68
N ARG A 150 25.21 -2.70 -10.19
CA ARG A 150 24.06 -2.92 -9.30
C ARG A 150 22.92 -3.69 -9.97
N GLN A 151 22.57 -3.35 -11.22
CA GLN A 151 21.53 -4.09 -11.96
C GLN A 151 21.96 -5.54 -12.24
N ILE A 152 23.24 -5.76 -12.58
CA ILE A 152 23.81 -7.11 -12.75
C ILE A 152 23.73 -7.90 -11.44
N ASP A 153 24.10 -7.29 -10.30
CA ASP A 153 24.04 -7.93 -8.98
C ASP A 153 22.58 -8.30 -8.63
N THR A 154 21.62 -7.40 -8.85
CA THR A 154 20.20 -7.65 -8.60
C THR A 154 19.65 -8.79 -9.46
N LEU A 155 19.92 -8.77 -10.76
CA LEU A 155 19.48 -9.85 -11.67
C LEU A 155 20.14 -11.19 -11.33
N LEU A 156 21.42 -11.19 -10.97
CA LEU A 156 22.11 -12.42 -10.59
C LEU A 156 21.55 -13.01 -9.29
N ARG A 157 21.16 -12.18 -8.32
CA ARG A 157 20.45 -12.62 -7.11
C ARG A 157 19.11 -13.28 -7.46
N ALA A 158 18.31 -12.63 -8.32
CA ALA A 158 17.03 -13.19 -8.79
C ALA A 158 17.21 -14.55 -9.48
N VAL A 159 18.25 -14.68 -10.32
CA VAL A 159 18.57 -15.95 -10.99
C VAL A 159 18.95 -17.03 -9.98
N TYR A 160 19.77 -16.74 -8.97
CA TYR A 160 20.14 -17.73 -7.94
C TYR A 160 18.94 -18.13 -7.07
N ILE A 161 18.02 -17.22 -6.79
CA ILE A 161 16.73 -17.53 -6.12
C ILE A 161 15.92 -18.51 -6.99
N ALA A 162 15.74 -18.21 -8.27
CA ALA A 162 14.99 -19.06 -9.19
C ALA A 162 15.63 -20.45 -9.39
N GLN A 163 16.98 -20.53 -9.30
CA GLN A 163 17.74 -21.80 -9.31
C GLN A 163 17.72 -22.54 -7.96
N ARG A 164 17.25 -21.88 -6.89
CA ARG A 164 17.38 -22.34 -5.49
C ARG A 164 18.83 -22.64 -5.09
N ASP A 165 19.79 -21.89 -5.65
CA ASP A 165 21.22 -22.01 -5.35
C ASP A 165 21.62 -21.09 -4.20
N ALA A 166 21.38 -21.59 -2.98
CA ALA A 166 21.71 -20.90 -1.74
C ALA A 166 23.21 -20.57 -1.62
N GLY A 167 24.08 -21.48 -2.07
CA GLY A 167 25.52 -21.29 -1.95
C GLY A 167 26.03 -20.14 -2.81
N ALA A 168 25.63 -20.10 -4.07
CA ALA A 168 26.01 -19.02 -4.98
C ALA A 168 25.39 -17.67 -4.54
N TYR A 169 24.16 -17.68 -4.05
CA TYR A 169 23.50 -16.49 -3.52
C TYR A 169 24.27 -15.89 -2.33
N ILE A 170 24.61 -16.72 -1.33
CA ILE A 170 25.36 -16.28 -0.14
C ILE A 170 26.71 -15.69 -0.53
N ALA A 171 27.46 -16.37 -1.39
CA ALA A 171 28.77 -15.91 -1.84
C ALA A 171 28.67 -14.53 -2.54
N LEU A 172 27.60 -14.28 -3.30
CA LEU A 172 27.35 -12.98 -3.92
C LEU A 172 26.98 -11.93 -2.86
N ALA A 173 26.05 -12.24 -1.95
CA ALA A 173 25.60 -11.33 -0.91
C ALA A 173 26.73 -10.92 0.05
N GLU A 174 27.60 -11.84 0.43
CA GLU A 174 28.76 -11.54 1.28
C GLU A 174 29.77 -10.62 0.60
N ARG A 175 29.92 -10.70 -0.72
CA ARG A 175 30.79 -9.82 -1.49
C ARG A 175 30.24 -8.40 -1.60
N SER A 176 28.93 -8.25 -1.72
CA SER A 176 28.26 -6.94 -1.91
C SER A 176 27.81 -6.29 -0.59
N GLY A 177 27.94 -6.99 0.54
CA GLY A 177 27.39 -6.63 1.83
C GLY A 177 26.01 -7.27 2.05
N LEU A 178 25.88 -8.07 3.11
CA LEU A 178 24.65 -8.78 3.46
C LEU A 178 23.57 -7.80 3.96
N THR A 179 22.39 -7.91 3.39
CA THR A 179 21.22 -7.09 3.78
C THR A 179 20.13 -7.95 4.43
N ALA A 180 19.15 -7.31 5.06
CA ALA A 180 17.96 -7.98 5.58
C ALA A 180 17.16 -8.68 4.46
N LYS A 181 17.11 -8.09 3.26
CA LYS A 181 16.48 -8.69 2.07
C LYS A 181 17.17 -9.98 1.66
N ASP A 182 18.51 -10.04 1.73
CA ASP A 182 19.26 -11.26 1.45
C ASP A 182 18.93 -12.37 2.44
N CYS A 183 18.83 -12.02 3.72
CA CYS A 183 18.45 -12.97 4.76
C CYS A 183 17.04 -13.53 4.55
N PHE A 184 16.10 -12.71 4.13
CA PHE A 184 14.75 -13.14 3.77
C PHE A 184 14.75 -14.09 2.57
N ALA A 185 15.50 -13.77 1.51
CA ALA A 185 15.66 -14.63 0.33
C ALA A 185 16.25 -15.99 0.70
N MET A 186 17.28 -16.00 1.54
CA MET A 186 17.90 -17.23 2.04
C MET A 186 16.94 -18.08 2.86
N ALA A 187 16.21 -17.45 3.78
CA ALA A 187 15.19 -18.14 4.57
C ALA A 187 14.12 -18.78 3.67
N THR A 188 13.71 -18.08 2.60
CA THR A 188 12.74 -18.58 1.62
C THR A 188 13.28 -19.79 0.84
N ILE A 189 14.52 -19.73 0.36
CA ILE A 189 15.16 -20.83 -0.36
C ILE A 189 15.29 -22.07 0.52
N LEU A 190 15.73 -21.90 1.77
CA LEU A 190 15.94 -23.02 2.70
C LEU A 190 14.61 -23.63 3.16
N ALA A 191 13.60 -22.83 3.42
CA ALA A 191 12.27 -23.33 3.72
C ALA A 191 11.69 -24.15 2.55
N ALA A 192 11.89 -23.70 1.30
CA ALA A 192 11.50 -24.46 0.11
C ALA A 192 12.28 -25.75 -0.11
N LYS A 193 13.43 -25.93 0.56
CA LYS A 193 14.24 -27.16 0.61
C LYS A 193 13.93 -28.05 1.81
N ASP A 194 12.83 -27.77 2.53
CA ASP A 194 12.41 -28.49 3.72
C ASP A 194 13.42 -28.43 4.89
N ASP A 195 14.15 -27.31 4.99
CA ASP A 195 15.07 -27.01 6.11
C ASP A 195 14.63 -25.76 6.88
N PRO A 196 13.51 -25.85 7.64
CA PRO A 196 12.98 -24.71 8.38
C PRO A 196 13.90 -24.24 9.52
N ALA A 197 14.77 -25.11 10.05
CA ALA A 197 15.70 -24.76 11.12
C ALA A 197 16.82 -23.84 10.61
N ALA A 198 17.43 -24.17 9.47
CA ALA A 198 18.40 -23.29 8.82
C ALA A 198 17.74 -21.99 8.32
N ALA A 199 16.49 -22.06 7.78
CA ALA A 199 15.74 -20.89 7.39
C ALA A 199 15.49 -19.93 8.56
N LEU A 200 15.16 -20.47 9.75
CA LEU A 200 14.96 -19.66 10.96
C LEU A 200 16.23 -18.88 11.35
N THR A 201 17.38 -19.52 11.31
CA THR A 201 18.66 -18.86 11.60
C THR A 201 18.91 -17.65 10.67
N TRP A 202 18.52 -17.75 9.40
CA TRP A 202 18.62 -16.64 8.47
C TRP A 202 17.64 -15.51 8.77
N THR A 203 16.41 -15.81 9.20
CA THR A 203 15.49 -14.76 9.63
C THR A 203 15.97 -14.05 10.88
N GLU A 204 16.53 -14.77 11.85
CA GLU A 204 17.14 -14.19 13.05
C GLU A 204 18.30 -13.25 12.70
N ARG A 205 19.19 -13.70 11.78
CA ARG A 205 20.28 -12.85 11.27
C ARG A 205 19.79 -11.59 10.59
N GLY A 206 18.75 -11.70 9.76
CA GLY A 206 18.14 -10.55 9.06
C GLY A 206 17.50 -9.56 10.01
N LEU A 207 16.77 -10.04 11.01
CA LEU A 207 16.15 -9.20 12.05
C LEU A 207 17.19 -8.46 12.90
N GLY A 208 18.41 -9.01 13.02
CA GLY A 208 19.55 -8.32 13.65
C GLY A 208 20.15 -7.20 12.79
N ILE A 209 19.91 -7.19 11.48
CA ILE A 209 20.35 -6.13 10.55
C ILE A 209 19.29 -5.04 10.48
N GLU A 210 18.05 -5.43 10.16
CA GLU A 210 16.93 -4.51 9.99
C GLU A 210 15.61 -5.23 10.27
N THR A 211 14.71 -4.57 11.00
CA THR A 211 13.38 -5.12 11.25
C THR A 211 12.46 -4.79 10.08
N SER A 212 12.08 -5.79 9.29
CA SER A 212 11.10 -5.68 8.23
C SER A 212 9.85 -6.52 8.52
N TYR A 213 8.74 -6.12 7.91
CA TYR A 213 7.48 -6.87 8.00
C TYR A 213 7.62 -8.31 7.49
N ASP A 214 8.22 -8.47 6.29
CA ASP A 214 8.34 -9.78 5.63
C ASP A 214 9.25 -10.74 6.41
N LEU A 215 10.37 -10.26 6.94
CA LEU A 215 11.25 -11.04 7.79
C LEU A 215 10.56 -11.51 9.07
N ARG A 216 9.79 -10.63 9.72
CA ARG A 216 9.04 -11.01 10.92
C ARG A 216 7.95 -12.01 10.62
N ALA A 217 7.19 -11.81 9.54
CA ALA A 217 6.16 -12.75 9.13
C ALA A 217 6.76 -14.14 8.83
N LYS A 218 7.90 -14.17 8.13
CA LYS A 218 8.60 -15.42 7.83
C LYS A 218 9.19 -16.07 9.07
N HIS A 219 9.76 -15.29 9.99
CA HIS A 219 10.28 -15.78 11.26
C HIS A 219 9.17 -16.44 12.11
N ARG A 220 8.02 -15.80 12.24
CA ARG A 220 6.82 -16.32 12.92
C ARG A 220 6.31 -17.61 12.28
N GLU A 221 6.21 -17.66 10.95
CA GLU A 221 5.84 -18.85 10.19
C GLU A 221 6.77 -20.02 10.53
N LEU A 222 8.08 -19.80 10.48
CA LEU A 222 9.09 -20.83 10.73
C LEU A 222 9.07 -21.31 12.18
N LEU A 223 8.89 -20.44 13.16
CA LEU A 223 8.71 -20.82 14.56
C LEU A 223 7.47 -21.72 14.72
N THR A 224 6.38 -21.39 14.04
CA THR A 224 5.15 -22.19 14.05
C THR A 224 5.36 -23.58 13.44
N VAL A 225 6.02 -23.65 12.28
CA VAL A 225 6.36 -24.93 11.61
C VAL A 225 7.26 -25.81 12.49
N LEU A 226 8.17 -25.21 13.23
CA LEU A 226 9.07 -25.91 14.18
C LEU A 226 8.39 -26.24 15.53
N GLY A 227 7.12 -25.90 15.74
CA GLY A 227 6.43 -26.13 17.00
C GLY A 227 6.87 -25.20 18.15
N ARG A 228 7.64 -24.13 17.88
CA ARG A 228 8.13 -23.14 18.87
C ARG A 228 7.10 -22.05 19.11
N HIS A 229 5.86 -22.44 19.41
CA HIS A 229 4.72 -21.51 19.52
C HIS A 229 4.91 -20.46 20.59
N ASP A 230 5.44 -20.82 21.77
CA ASP A 230 5.65 -19.87 22.86
C ASP A 230 6.63 -18.77 22.47
N GLU A 231 7.66 -19.08 21.70
CA GLU A 231 8.60 -18.08 21.20
C GLU A 231 7.95 -17.16 20.15
N ALA A 232 7.13 -17.72 19.27
CA ALA A 232 6.39 -16.90 18.32
C ALA A 232 5.51 -15.87 19.04
N ILE A 233 4.78 -16.31 20.10
CA ILE A 233 3.95 -15.43 20.93
C ILE A 233 4.82 -14.36 21.64
N GLN A 234 5.96 -14.73 22.22
CA GLN A 234 6.81 -13.77 22.92
C GLN A 234 7.44 -12.74 21.97
N ASN A 235 7.82 -13.13 20.77
CA ASN A 235 8.36 -12.23 19.76
C ASN A 235 7.28 -11.22 19.29
N GLU A 236 6.07 -11.69 19.01
CA GLU A 236 4.96 -10.79 18.62
C GLU A 236 4.51 -9.91 19.80
N TRP A 237 4.55 -10.43 21.03
CA TRP A 237 4.31 -9.61 22.23
C TRP A 237 5.34 -8.49 22.38
N SER A 238 6.62 -8.81 22.23
CA SER A 238 7.71 -7.81 22.30
C SER A 238 7.53 -6.72 21.25
N HIS A 239 7.11 -7.10 20.05
CA HIS A 239 6.86 -6.14 18.98
C HIS A 239 5.59 -5.31 19.26
N PHE A 240 4.50 -5.95 19.68
CA PHE A 240 3.26 -5.26 20.02
C PHE A 240 3.48 -4.20 21.10
N THR A 241 4.24 -4.50 22.14
CA THR A 241 4.54 -3.53 23.21
C THR A 241 5.33 -2.31 22.73
N GLN A 242 6.13 -2.44 21.66
CA GLN A 242 6.83 -1.31 21.05
C GLN A 242 5.93 -0.52 20.09
N VAL A 243 5.06 -1.20 19.35
CA VAL A 243 4.19 -0.63 18.33
C VAL A 243 2.77 -1.21 18.49
N PRO A 244 1.94 -0.70 19.43
CA PRO A 244 0.67 -1.30 19.82
C PRO A 244 -0.47 -0.97 18.84
N THR A 245 -0.31 -1.32 17.56
CA THR A 245 -1.34 -1.15 16.56
C THR A 245 -2.36 -2.29 16.58
N ILE A 246 -3.56 -2.03 16.08
CA ILE A 246 -4.59 -3.08 15.89
C ILE A 246 -4.07 -4.25 15.06
N TYR A 247 -3.27 -3.97 14.02
CA TYR A 247 -2.65 -5.00 13.21
C TYR A 247 -1.73 -5.94 14.04
N ASN A 248 -0.82 -5.37 14.84
CA ASN A 248 0.08 -6.16 15.68
C ASN A 248 -0.68 -6.90 16.79
N TYR A 249 -1.78 -6.32 17.30
CA TYR A 249 -2.70 -6.99 18.23
C TYR A 249 -3.34 -8.23 17.57
N GLN A 250 -3.89 -8.09 16.38
CA GLN A 250 -4.50 -9.20 15.65
C GLN A 250 -3.49 -10.32 15.40
N THR A 251 -2.30 -9.96 14.92
CA THR A 251 -1.21 -10.91 14.68
C THR A 251 -0.81 -11.68 15.95
N LEU A 252 -0.75 -11.00 17.11
CA LEU A 252 -0.49 -11.65 18.38
C LEU A 252 -1.64 -12.61 18.77
N MET A 253 -2.89 -12.15 18.64
CA MET A 253 -4.07 -12.96 19.03
C MET A 253 -4.30 -14.18 18.14
N GLU A 254 -3.82 -14.17 16.88
CA GLU A 254 -3.82 -15.34 16.00
C GLU A 254 -2.97 -16.49 16.54
N LEU A 255 -1.86 -16.17 17.22
CA LEU A 255 -0.93 -17.15 17.79
C LEU A 255 -1.37 -17.66 19.15
N VAL A 256 -2.10 -16.84 19.90
CA VAL A 256 -2.50 -17.15 21.27
C VAL A 256 -3.56 -18.26 21.30
N PRO A 257 -3.37 -19.35 22.06
CA PRO A 257 -4.37 -20.39 22.23
C PRO A 257 -5.70 -19.82 22.72
N GLU A 258 -6.81 -20.36 22.24
CA GLU A 258 -8.16 -19.87 22.57
C GLU A 258 -8.41 -19.79 24.07
N THR A 259 -7.92 -20.74 24.84
CA THR A 259 -8.04 -20.79 26.32
C THR A 259 -7.32 -19.65 27.02
N ALA A 260 -6.33 -19.01 26.38
CA ALA A 260 -5.53 -17.92 26.95
C ALA A 260 -5.92 -16.55 26.37
N ARG A 261 -6.78 -16.50 25.34
CA ARG A 261 -7.09 -15.26 24.62
C ARG A 261 -7.59 -14.13 25.51
N ALA A 262 -8.49 -14.41 26.44
CA ALA A 262 -9.01 -13.38 27.33
C ALA A 262 -7.89 -12.72 28.18
N THR A 263 -7.00 -13.53 28.75
CA THR A 263 -5.87 -13.02 29.55
C THR A 263 -4.88 -12.21 28.72
N TRP A 264 -4.58 -12.68 27.49
CA TRP A 264 -3.69 -11.96 26.59
C TRP A 264 -4.31 -10.70 26.03
N HIS A 265 -5.62 -10.71 25.76
CA HIS A 265 -6.39 -9.53 25.39
C HIS A 265 -6.28 -8.44 26.45
N ASP A 266 -6.65 -8.73 27.71
CA ASP A 266 -6.56 -7.76 28.80
C ASP A 266 -5.15 -7.19 28.96
N ARG A 267 -4.15 -8.08 28.91
CA ARG A 267 -2.75 -7.71 29.00
C ARG A 267 -2.31 -6.80 27.85
N ALA A 268 -2.75 -7.10 26.62
CA ALA A 268 -2.38 -6.32 25.44
C ALA A 268 -3.03 -4.94 25.45
N VAL A 269 -4.31 -4.87 25.75
CA VAL A 269 -5.01 -3.58 25.80
C VAL A 269 -4.44 -2.70 26.93
N GLU A 270 -4.16 -3.26 28.09
CA GLU A 270 -3.52 -2.53 29.19
C GLU A 270 -2.13 -2.01 28.79
N ALA A 271 -1.29 -2.85 28.18
CA ALA A 271 0.02 -2.43 27.70
C ALA A 271 -0.07 -1.32 26.63
N ALA A 272 -1.05 -1.39 25.74
CA ALA A 272 -1.26 -0.35 24.74
C ALA A 272 -1.63 0.99 25.36
N VAL A 273 -2.57 1.00 26.32
CA VAL A 273 -3.00 2.23 27.00
C VAL A 273 -1.84 2.85 27.78
N GLN A 274 -1.02 2.02 28.45
CA GLN A 274 0.13 2.48 29.23
C GLN A 274 1.35 2.87 28.38
N SER A 275 1.40 2.53 27.09
CA SER A 275 2.56 2.75 26.23
C SER A 275 2.84 4.22 25.90
N GLY A 276 1.88 5.12 26.12
CA GLY A 276 1.93 6.51 25.65
C GLY A 276 1.77 6.66 24.15
N ALA A 277 1.25 5.65 23.46
CA ALA A 277 0.99 5.71 22.02
C ALA A 277 -0.03 6.82 21.69
N SER A 278 0.08 7.37 20.49
CA SER A 278 -0.81 8.44 20.02
C SER A 278 -2.26 7.96 19.87
N LEU A 279 -3.21 8.89 19.94
CA LEU A 279 -4.63 8.59 19.70
C LEU A 279 -4.89 7.93 18.35
N SER A 280 -4.14 8.29 17.33
CA SER A 280 -4.25 7.67 16.01
C SER A 280 -3.96 6.16 16.00
N VAL A 281 -3.24 5.66 16.99
CA VAL A 281 -2.93 4.24 17.22
C VAL A 281 -3.93 3.60 18.17
N LEU A 282 -4.25 4.28 19.30
CA LEU A 282 -5.12 3.73 20.34
C LEU A 282 -6.59 3.66 19.94
N LEU A 283 -7.11 4.68 19.24
CA LEU A 283 -8.53 4.70 18.85
C LEU A 283 -8.94 3.48 18.01
N PRO A 284 -8.24 3.12 16.91
CA PRO A 284 -8.57 1.90 16.16
C PRO A 284 -8.48 0.63 17.00
N LEU A 285 -7.46 0.53 17.86
CA LEU A 285 -7.28 -0.65 18.71
C LEU A 285 -8.47 -0.80 19.66
N LEU A 286 -8.81 0.24 20.43
CA LEU A 286 -9.88 0.17 21.45
C LEU A 286 -11.28 0.04 20.83
N VAL A 287 -11.51 0.62 19.64
CA VAL A 287 -12.78 0.46 18.91
C VAL A 287 -12.93 -0.96 18.36
N ASP A 288 -11.90 -1.47 17.69
CA ASP A 288 -11.97 -2.79 17.03
C ASP A 288 -11.92 -3.95 18.04
N THR A 289 -11.47 -3.69 19.28
CA THR A 289 -11.54 -4.64 20.40
C THR A 289 -12.75 -4.43 21.31
N GLU A 290 -13.65 -3.50 20.98
CA GLU A 290 -14.87 -3.18 21.72
C GLU A 290 -14.62 -2.69 23.18
N GLU A 291 -13.44 -2.14 23.43
CA GLU A 291 -13.00 -1.67 24.74
C GLU A 291 -13.50 -0.25 25.06
N THR A 292 -14.82 -0.05 25.01
CA THR A 292 -15.47 1.26 25.14
C THR A 292 -15.17 1.94 26.47
N ALA A 293 -15.09 1.22 27.57
CA ALA A 293 -14.77 1.78 28.90
C ALA A 293 -13.34 2.32 28.95
N ARG A 294 -12.36 1.57 28.41
CA ARG A 294 -10.96 2.02 28.32
C ARG A 294 -10.82 3.16 27.33
N LEU A 295 -11.56 3.12 26.22
CA LEU A 295 -11.62 4.22 25.26
C LEU A 295 -12.10 5.51 25.93
N ALA A 296 -13.18 5.46 26.72
CA ALA A 296 -13.68 6.62 27.45
C ALA A 296 -12.63 7.17 28.43
N CYS A 297 -11.96 6.31 29.19
CA CYS A 297 -10.86 6.72 30.09
C CYS A 297 -9.70 7.39 29.36
N VAL A 298 -9.33 6.91 28.17
CA VAL A 298 -8.28 7.53 27.35
C VAL A 298 -8.72 8.93 26.90
N ILE A 299 -9.97 9.10 26.48
CA ILE A 299 -10.49 10.41 26.06
C ILE A 299 -10.54 11.38 27.25
N ASP A 300 -10.87 10.93 28.46
CA ASP A 300 -10.86 11.78 29.66
C ASP A 300 -9.48 12.34 30.01
N GLN A 301 -8.44 11.57 29.74
CA GLN A 301 -7.05 11.99 29.98
C GLN A 301 -6.52 12.96 28.89
N CYS A 302 -7.23 13.09 27.78
CA CYS A 302 -6.82 13.97 26.69
C CYS A 302 -7.31 15.40 26.86
N THR A 303 -6.47 16.36 26.48
CA THR A 303 -6.93 17.75 26.30
C THR A 303 -7.67 17.88 24.97
N ASP A 304 -8.51 18.90 24.85
CA ASP A 304 -9.25 19.19 23.60
C ASP A 304 -8.32 19.43 22.41
N ASP A 305 -7.13 19.96 22.65
CA ASP A 305 -6.11 20.17 21.63
C ASP A 305 -5.57 18.84 21.07
N HIS A 306 -5.35 17.86 21.93
CA HIS A 306 -4.95 16.51 21.51
C HIS A 306 -6.05 15.83 20.66
N LEU A 307 -7.33 16.03 21.00
CA LEU A 307 -8.45 15.42 20.28
C LEU A 307 -8.61 16.00 18.86
N SER A 308 -8.24 17.27 18.64
CA SER A 308 -8.36 17.94 17.34
C SER A 308 -7.45 17.36 16.25
N HIS A 309 -6.42 16.57 16.62
CA HIS A 309 -5.44 16.01 15.69
C HIS A 309 -5.66 14.53 15.36
N ALA A 310 -6.71 13.91 15.89
CA ALA A 310 -6.94 12.47 15.76
C ALA A 310 -7.50 12.00 14.39
N GLY A 311 -7.92 12.92 13.52
CA GLY A 311 -8.31 12.65 12.15
C GLY A 311 -9.63 11.85 11.99
N TYR A 312 -9.88 11.30 10.79
CA TYR A 312 -11.15 10.62 10.47
C TYR A 312 -11.42 9.35 11.31
N ARG A 313 -10.39 8.73 11.87
CA ARG A 313 -10.53 7.56 12.76
C ARG A 313 -11.29 7.88 14.05
N THR A 314 -11.33 9.16 14.42
CA THR A 314 -12.09 9.70 15.55
C THR A 314 -13.60 9.52 15.38
N VAL A 315 -14.13 9.49 14.14
CA VAL A 315 -15.57 9.26 13.87
C VAL A 315 -16.03 7.94 14.46
N ARG A 316 -15.32 6.83 14.17
CA ARG A 316 -15.68 5.50 14.71
C ARG A 316 -15.59 5.44 16.23
N ALA A 317 -14.61 6.14 16.82
CA ALA A 317 -14.47 6.22 18.27
C ALA A 317 -15.62 6.99 18.91
N ALA A 318 -16.04 8.11 18.31
CA ALA A 318 -17.19 8.87 18.77
C ALA A 318 -18.48 8.05 18.67
N GLU A 319 -18.70 7.34 17.56
CA GLU A 319 -19.86 6.46 17.35
C GLU A 319 -19.90 5.31 18.37
N ALA A 320 -18.75 4.71 18.70
CA ALA A 320 -18.66 3.64 19.68
C ALA A 320 -19.01 4.10 21.12
N LEU A 321 -18.87 5.40 21.40
CA LEU A 321 -19.14 5.99 22.71
C LEU A 321 -20.53 6.65 22.83
N ASP A 322 -21.23 6.93 21.73
CA ASP A 322 -22.46 7.74 21.68
C ASP A 322 -23.50 7.31 22.74
N GLU A 323 -23.72 6.02 22.93
CA GLU A 323 -24.74 5.49 23.83
C GLU A 323 -24.25 5.36 25.29
N SER A 324 -23.04 4.85 25.49
CA SER A 324 -22.55 4.45 26.81
C SER A 324 -21.73 5.53 27.51
N TYR A 325 -21.09 6.41 26.75
CA TYR A 325 -20.19 7.45 27.24
C TYR A 325 -20.42 8.78 26.51
N PRO A 326 -21.63 9.37 26.64
CA PRO A 326 -22.05 10.51 25.82
C PRO A 326 -21.20 11.78 26.04
N GLU A 327 -20.62 11.99 27.21
CA GLU A 327 -19.69 13.11 27.44
C GLU A 327 -18.44 13.00 26.58
N GLN A 328 -17.80 11.83 26.57
CA GLN A 328 -16.59 11.57 25.79
C GLN A 328 -16.88 11.61 24.30
N ALA A 329 -18.01 11.05 23.87
CA ALA A 329 -18.49 11.14 22.50
C ALA A 329 -18.70 12.61 22.07
N ALA A 330 -19.33 13.43 22.90
CA ALA A 330 -19.54 14.85 22.63
C ALA A 330 -18.22 15.61 22.43
N ARG A 331 -17.18 15.31 23.22
CA ARG A 331 -15.84 15.90 23.07
C ARG A 331 -15.21 15.54 21.74
N LEU A 332 -15.34 14.28 21.31
CA LEU A 332 -14.83 13.83 20.00
C LEU A 332 -15.59 14.47 18.83
N TRP A 333 -16.92 14.51 18.89
CA TRP A 333 -17.75 15.16 17.86
C TRP A 333 -17.46 16.66 17.76
N ARG A 334 -17.29 17.33 18.90
CA ARG A 334 -16.84 18.74 18.95
C ARG A 334 -15.49 18.92 18.25
N ALA A 335 -14.51 18.07 18.57
CA ALA A 335 -13.16 18.15 18.00
C ALA A 335 -13.17 17.98 16.49
N LEU A 336 -13.93 16.99 15.96
CA LEU A 336 -14.12 16.74 14.52
C LEU A 336 -14.75 17.95 13.81
N GLY A 337 -15.79 18.52 14.39
CA GLY A 337 -16.44 19.72 13.82
C GLY A 337 -15.49 20.91 13.77
N LEU A 338 -14.78 21.18 14.87
CA LEU A 338 -13.83 22.27 14.97
C LEU A 338 -12.63 22.10 14.03
N ASP A 339 -12.09 20.88 13.83
CA ASP A 339 -10.98 20.65 12.87
C ASP A 339 -11.36 21.10 11.45
N ILE A 340 -12.55 20.72 10.97
CA ILE A 340 -13.04 21.10 9.64
C ILE A 340 -13.19 22.62 9.52
N VAL A 341 -13.80 23.23 10.54
CA VAL A 341 -14.12 24.66 10.48
C VAL A 341 -12.86 25.50 10.65
N ASN A 342 -11.95 25.14 11.57
CA ASN A 342 -10.69 25.81 11.78
C ASN A 342 -9.80 25.76 10.53
N ALA A 343 -9.70 24.58 9.89
CA ALA A 343 -8.94 24.40 8.66
C ALA A 343 -9.56 25.08 7.42
N GLY A 344 -10.77 25.63 7.53
CA GLY A 344 -11.45 26.30 6.41
C GLY A 344 -11.87 25.37 5.26
N LYS A 345 -12.06 24.08 5.52
CA LYS A 345 -12.43 23.06 4.53
C LYS A 345 -13.88 23.21 4.08
N SER A 346 -14.18 24.24 3.30
CA SER A 346 -15.55 24.64 2.95
C SER A 346 -16.42 23.55 2.30
N LYS A 347 -15.80 22.64 1.54
CA LYS A 347 -16.50 21.48 0.94
C LYS A 347 -16.99 20.48 1.99
N GLN A 348 -16.48 20.53 3.21
CA GLN A 348 -16.81 19.63 4.32
C GLN A 348 -17.68 20.29 5.40
N TYR A 349 -18.14 21.53 5.21
CA TYR A 349 -18.93 22.24 6.22
C TYR A 349 -20.25 21.52 6.58
N ALA A 350 -20.86 20.79 5.65
CA ALA A 350 -22.03 19.98 5.94
C ALA A 350 -21.72 18.88 6.97
N ALA A 351 -20.56 18.20 6.84
CA ALA A 351 -20.10 17.22 7.82
C ALA A 351 -19.82 17.87 9.19
N ALA A 352 -19.18 19.05 9.21
CA ALA A 352 -18.95 19.78 10.46
C ALA A 352 -20.25 20.09 11.20
N VAL A 353 -21.29 20.54 10.47
CA VAL A 353 -22.63 20.82 11.03
C VAL A 353 -23.27 19.54 11.59
N GLU A 354 -23.15 18.42 10.90
CA GLU A 354 -23.62 17.12 11.37
C GLU A 354 -22.89 16.71 12.68
N TYR A 355 -21.56 16.86 12.73
CA TYR A 355 -20.78 16.54 13.94
C TYR A 355 -21.17 17.42 15.12
N PHE A 356 -21.41 18.72 14.92
CA PHE A 356 -21.93 19.58 15.97
C PHE A 356 -23.33 19.18 16.43
N GLY A 357 -24.20 18.71 15.52
CA GLY A 357 -25.51 18.18 15.86
C GLY A 357 -25.43 16.90 16.71
N ARG A 358 -24.46 16.03 16.42
CA ARG A 358 -24.16 14.86 17.26
C ARG A 358 -23.59 15.28 18.63
N ALA A 359 -22.66 16.25 18.67
CA ALA A 359 -22.13 16.80 19.92
C ALA A 359 -23.23 17.39 20.81
N GLN A 360 -24.17 18.15 20.24
CA GLN A 360 -25.31 18.71 20.95
C GLN A 360 -26.15 17.63 21.65
N ARG A 361 -26.51 16.58 20.91
CA ARG A 361 -27.29 15.45 21.47
C ARG A 361 -26.54 14.75 22.58
N CYS A 362 -25.26 14.47 22.39
CA CYS A 362 -24.44 13.80 23.39
C CYS A 362 -24.26 14.67 24.66
N PHE A 363 -24.02 15.99 24.53
CA PHE A 363 -23.97 16.90 25.69
C PHE A 363 -25.30 16.95 26.43
N ALA A 364 -26.43 16.95 25.70
CA ALA A 364 -27.74 16.93 26.32
C ALA A 364 -28.01 15.64 27.12
N VAL A 365 -27.64 14.47 26.56
CA VAL A 365 -27.76 13.17 27.23
C VAL A 365 -26.83 13.10 28.46
N ALA A 366 -25.61 13.66 28.34
CA ALA A 366 -24.65 13.74 29.46
C ALA A 366 -25.06 14.73 30.57
N GLY A 367 -26.09 15.56 30.35
CA GLY A 367 -26.51 16.60 31.30
C GLY A 367 -25.54 17.79 31.38
N LEU A 368 -24.86 18.10 30.29
CA LEU A 368 -23.84 19.15 30.17
C LEU A 368 -24.23 20.27 29.17
N PRO A 369 -25.40 20.93 29.34
CA PRO A 369 -25.83 21.97 28.43
C PRO A 369 -24.88 23.16 28.35
N ASP A 370 -24.23 23.51 29.47
CA ASP A 370 -23.28 24.62 29.55
C ASP A 370 -22.06 24.39 28.61
N CYS A 371 -21.64 23.14 28.40
CA CYS A 371 -20.55 22.80 27.50
C CYS A 371 -20.97 23.04 26.03
N TRP A 372 -22.22 22.75 25.69
CA TRP A 372 -22.78 23.07 24.39
C TRP A 372 -22.85 24.60 24.16
N ASP A 373 -23.36 25.35 25.13
CA ASP A 373 -23.49 26.82 25.01
C ASP A 373 -22.11 27.47 24.84
N GLN A 374 -21.09 27.02 25.58
CA GLN A 374 -19.72 27.47 25.41
C GLN A 374 -19.17 27.17 24.01
N LEU A 375 -19.46 25.99 23.46
CA LEU A 375 -19.07 25.64 22.10
C LEU A 375 -19.76 26.56 21.07
N VAL A 376 -21.04 26.84 21.23
CA VAL A 376 -21.81 27.75 20.37
C VAL A 376 -21.17 29.13 20.38
N ASP A 377 -20.88 29.67 21.56
CA ASP A 377 -20.25 30.99 21.70
C ASP A 377 -18.86 31.02 21.06
N GLN A 378 -18.06 29.98 21.26
CA GLN A 378 -16.74 29.82 20.64
C GLN A 378 -16.84 29.82 19.10
N VAL A 379 -17.78 29.06 18.54
CA VAL A 379 -17.96 28.95 17.09
C VAL A 379 -18.43 30.28 16.50
N ARG A 380 -19.37 30.95 17.15
CA ARG A 380 -19.85 32.27 16.75
C ARG A 380 -18.72 33.31 16.76
N ALA A 381 -17.95 33.36 17.85
CA ALA A 381 -16.87 34.32 17.98
C ALA A 381 -15.78 34.14 16.93
N ASN A 382 -15.37 32.89 16.68
CA ASN A 382 -14.19 32.59 15.84
C ASN A 382 -14.53 32.47 14.33
N HIS A 383 -15.79 32.16 13.99
CA HIS A 383 -16.16 31.78 12.61
C HIS A 383 -17.29 32.62 12.00
N TYR A 384 -17.67 33.76 12.60
CA TYR A 384 -18.75 34.65 12.12
C TYR A 384 -18.62 35.06 10.64
N ARG A 385 -17.39 35.13 10.11
CA ARG A 385 -17.13 35.47 8.69
C ARG A 385 -17.44 34.34 7.72
N LYS A 386 -17.64 33.11 8.20
CA LYS A 386 -17.93 31.92 7.38
C LYS A 386 -19.44 31.79 7.18
N ALA A 387 -20.07 32.76 6.51
CA ALA A 387 -21.52 32.93 6.41
C ALA A 387 -22.29 31.65 6.01
N GLY A 388 -21.74 30.87 5.04
CA GLY A 388 -22.39 29.63 4.60
C GLY A 388 -22.39 28.55 5.68
N PHE A 389 -21.31 28.44 6.46
CA PHE A 389 -21.24 27.51 7.60
C PHE A 389 -22.13 27.98 8.75
N ILE A 390 -22.01 29.25 9.18
CA ILE A 390 -22.76 29.81 10.32
C ILE A 390 -24.24 29.65 10.13
N ARG A 391 -24.77 29.93 8.94
CA ARG A 391 -26.19 29.77 8.65
C ARG A 391 -26.70 28.34 8.90
N GLU A 392 -25.96 27.33 8.49
CA GLU A 392 -26.34 25.93 8.72
C GLU A 392 -26.13 25.51 10.18
N PHE A 393 -25.07 26.00 10.83
CA PHE A 393 -24.79 25.76 12.24
C PHE A 393 -25.88 26.32 13.15
N GLU A 394 -26.42 27.57 12.86
CA GLU A 394 -27.50 28.18 13.64
C GLU A 394 -28.80 27.36 13.56
N LYS A 395 -29.03 26.60 12.52
CA LYS A 395 -30.17 25.66 12.42
C LYS A 395 -30.03 24.54 13.47
N VAL A 396 -28.82 24.04 13.69
CA VAL A 396 -28.57 23.06 14.75
C VAL A 396 -28.80 23.69 16.12
N VAL A 397 -28.29 24.89 16.35
CA VAL A 397 -28.43 25.59 17.65
C VAL A 397 -29.88 25.87 18.00
N THR A 398 -30.69 26.30 17.02
CA THR A 398 -32.06 26.66 17.25
C THR A 398 -33.06 25.49 17.21
N GLY A 399 -32.60 24.29 16.82
CA GLY A 399 -33.46 23.10 16.65
C GLY A 399 -34.50 23.24 15.53
N VAL A 400 -34.36 24.25 14.66
CA VAL A 400 -35.24 24.43 13.50
C VAL A 400 -34.85 23.41 12.46
N THR A 401 -35.63 22.35 12.30
CA THR A 401 -35.54 21.46 11.15
C THR A 401 -35.88 22.25 9.91
N PRO A 402 -35.00 22.49 8.95
CA PRO A 402 -35.35 23.20 7.73
C PRO A 402 -36.41 22.38 7.02
N GLU A 403 -37.50 23.05 6.57
CA GLU A 403 -38.32 22.44 5.52
C GLU A 403 -37.40 22.01 4.38
N PRO A 404 -37.56 20.79 3.87
CA PRO A 404 -36.70 20.30 2.79
C PRO A 404 -36.78 21.34 1.66
N GLU A 405 -35.62 21.90 1.28
CA GLU A 405 -35.61 22.79 0.12
C GLU A 405 -36.20 22.04 -1.07
N PRO A 406 -37.19 22.66 -1.79
CA PRO A 406 -37.78 22.01 -2.94
C PRO A 406 -36.67 21.54 -3.89
N SER A 407 -36.78 20.30 -4.34
CA SER A 407 -35.81 19.68 -5.26
C SER A 407 -35.68 20.55 -6.53
N PHE A 408 -34.57 20.35 -7.26
CA PHE A 408 -34.37 21.05 -8.54
C PHE A 408 -35.60 20.92 -9.46
N LEU A 409 -36.22 19.74 -9.49
CA LEU A 409 -37.43 19.49 -10.30
C LEU A 409 -38.65 20.26 -9.77
N GLU A 410 -38.82 20.38 -8.47
CA GLU A 410 -39.91 21.16 -7.87
C GLU A 410 -39.70 22.66 -8.10
N LYS A 411 -38.46 23.17 -7.94
CA LYS A 411 -38.08 24.55 -8.26
C LYS A 411 -38.29 24.84 -9.75
N ALA A 412 -37.94 23.91 -10.64
CA ALA A 412 -38.16 24.05 -12.06
C ALA A 412 -39.63 24.02 -12.43
N ARG A 413 -40.42 23.12 -11.84
CA ARG A 413 -41.90 23.10 -12.03
C ARG A 413 -42.56 24.39 -11.55
N ALA A 414 -42.20 24.86 -10.35
CA ALA A 414 -42.75 26.11 -9.82
C ALA A 414 -42.40 27.33 -10.69
N ARG A 415 -41.25 27.36 -11.33
CA ARG A 415 -40.77 28.46 -12.16
C ARG A 415 -41.34 28.46 -13.59
N TRP A 416 -41.61 27.27 -14.13
CA TRP A 416 -41.96 27.08 -15.53
C TRP A 416 -43.31 26.37 -15.74
N ALA A 417 -44.13 26.23 -14.70
CA ALA A 417 -45.49 25.76 -14.88
C ALA A 417 -46.25 26.68 -15.87
N PRO A 418 -47.00 26.13 -16.85
CA PRO A 418 -47.78 26.94 -17.73
C PRO A 418 -48.84 27.74 -16.91
N PRO A 419 -49.12 29.02 -17.23
CA PRO A 419 -50.20 29.76 -16.58
C PRO A 419 -51.53 29.05 -16.84
N GLU A 420 -52.38 28.96 -15.78
CA GLU A 420 -53.72 28.40 -15.88
C GLU A 420 -54.59 29.16 -16.88
#